data_229ba4522d3c3eec7974173b712bea95
#
_entry.id   229ba4522d3c3eec7974173b712bea95
#
_cell.length_a   1.000
_cell.length_b   1.000
_cell.length_c   1.000
_cell.angle_alpha   90.00
_cell.angle_beta   90.00
_cell.angle_gamma   90.00
#
_symmetry.space_group_name_H-M   'P 1'
#
loop_
_entity.id
_entity.type
_entity.pdbx_description
1 polymer ?
#
loop_
_entity_poly.entity_id
_entity_poly.type
_entity_poly.pdbx_seq_one_letter_code
_entity_poly.pdbx_strand_id
1 'polypeptide(L)'
;MAIIKAEPRLLIHIGQVLPQHRRRLAWQRIVGFGTTAALIGLTPLPFVDFIPLSILQVTMVLTIARIYNYRITPARARELLTTFGLGFLGRTLFYELSKVVGLPGWILAAAVAASMTVATGYAAVIWFERGEKLTRQQAQALSKTLSTYLVEILKKRGRRKPSREELEERVQQALDEMPEELKPEEFQTAEEGDKQA
;
A
#
# COMPACT_ATOMS: atom_id res chain seq x y z
N MET A 1 2.83 -11.53 17.30
CA MET A 1 3.96 -10.78 16.74
C MET A 1 5.05 -11.62 16.03
N ALA A 2 5.16 -12.90 16.27
CA ALA A 2 6.18 -13.78 15.63
C ALA A 2 5.93 -14.10 14.13
N ILE A 3 4.70 -14.00 13.65
CA ILE A 3 4.31 -14.39 12.26
C ILE A 3 4.77 -13.35 11.22
N ILE A 4 5.06 -12.11 11.63
CA ILE A 4 5.41 -11.00 10.72
C ILE A 4 6.77 -11.22 10.05
N LYS A 5 7.68 -12.00 10.65
CA LYS A 5 8.98 -12.37 10.09
C LYS A 5 8.98 -13.70 9.33
N ALA A 6 7.82 -14.34 9.19
CA ALA A 6 7.74 -15.61 8.49
C ALA A 6 8.03 -15.44 6.99
N GLU A 7 8.68 -16.43 6.42
CA GLU A 7 9.03 -16.45 5.00
C GLU A 7 7.82 -16.16 4.10
N PRO A 8 8.00 -15.40 3.02
CA PRO A 8 6.93 -15.04 2.09
C PRO A 8 6.09 -16.24 1.60
N ARG A 9 6.74 -17.38 1.39
CA ARG A 9 6.10 -18.62 0.93
C ARG A 9 5.16 -19.20 1.97
N LEU A 10 5.51 -19.14 3.26
CA LEU A 10 4.70 -19.65 4.34
C LEU A 10 3.39 -18.85 4.47
N LEU A 11 3.46 -17.53 4.37
CA LEU A 11 2.26 -16.68 4.44
C LEU A 11 1.31 -16.90 3.27
N ILE A 12 1.83 -17.12 2.07
CA ILE A 12 1.00 -17.49 0.92
C ILE A 12 0.31 -18.83 1.17
N HIS A 13 1.06 -19.82 1.68
CA HIS A 13 0.50 -21.14 1.99
C HIS A 13 -0.59 -21.07 3.07
N ILE A 14 -0.37 -20.32 4.14
CA ILE A 14 -1.36 -20.08 5.19
C ILE A 14 -2.64 -19.45 4.61
N GLY A 15 -2.51 -18.43 3.74
CA GLY A 15 -3.66 -17.80 3.10
C GLY A 15 -4.45 -18.74 2.19
N GLN A 16 -3.79 -19.72 1.58
CA GLN A 16 -4.45 -20.74 0.76
C GLN A 16 -5.25 -21.75 1.61
N VAL A 17 -4.71 -22.13 2.77
CA VAL A 17 -5.32 -23.13 3.68
C VAL A 17 -6.37 -22.52 4.59
N LEU A 18 -6.17 -21.26 5.04
CA LEU A 18 -7.05 -20.57 5.98
C LEU A 18 -7.71 -19.34 5.34
N PRO A 19 -8.83 -19.49 4.63
CA PRO A 19 -9.50 -18.40 3.94
C PRO A 19 -9.83 -17.19 4.83
N GLN A 20 -10.17 -17.41 6.08
CA GLN A 20 -10.49 -16.38 7.06
C GLN A 20 -9.31 -15.43 7.39
N HIS A 21 -8.09 -15.86 7.12
CA HIS A 21 -6.89 -15.05 7.39
C HIS A 21 -6.33 -14.35 6.14
N ARG A 22 -6.92 -14.58 4.95
CA ARG A 22 -6.40 -14.04 3.68
C ARG A 22 -6.24 -12.54 3.70
N ARG A 23 -7.23 -11.85 4.22
CA ARG A 23 -7.27 -10.39 4.27
C ARG A 23 -6.15 -9.84 5.14
N ARG A 24 -5.98 -10.37 6.36
CA ARG A 24 -4.89 -9.98 7.26
C ARG A 24 -3.51 -10.23 6.63
N LEU A 25 -3.33 -11.37 5.98
CA LEU A 25 -2.08 -11.71 5.28
C LEU A 25 -1.80 -10.80 4.09
N ALA A 26 -2.84 -10.52 3.29
CA ALA A 26 -2.72 -9.57 2.17
C ALA A 26 -2.34 -8.18 2.67
N TRP A 27 -2.96 -7.73 3.77
CA TRP A 27 -2.68 -6.43 4.37
C TRP A 27 -1.24 -6.30 4.85
N GLN A 28 -0.73 -7.28 5.57
CA GLN A 28 0.68 -7.30 5.99
C GLN A 28 1.64 -7.21 4.79
N ARG A 29 1.27 -7.83 3.65
CA ARG A 29 2.05 -7.70 2.42
C ARG A 29 1.95 -6.31 1.82
N ILE A 30 0.76 -5.73 1.79
CA ILE A 30 0.54 -4.37 1.28
C ILE A 30 1.39 -3.36 2.06
N VAL A 31 1.42 -3.45 3.40
CA VAL A 31 2.29 -2.60 4.25
C VAL A 31 3.76 -2.75 3.88
N GLY A 32 4.27 -3.98 3.78
CA GLY A 32 5.66 -4.22 3.40
C GLY A 32 6.02 -3.71 2.00
N PHE A 33 5.12 -3.84 1.03
CA PHE A 33 5.28 -3.30 -0.32
C PHE A 33 5.19 -1.77 -0.32
N GLY A 34 4.28 -1.17 0.47
CA GLY A 34 4.16 0.27 0.66
C GLY A 34 5.42 0.88 1.26
N THR A 35 5.99 0.24 2.29
CA THR A 35 7.27 0.63 2.88
C THR A 35 8.42 0.57 1.86
N THR A 36 8.48 -0.49 1.07
CA THR A 36 9.49 -0.62 0.02
C THR A 36 9.32 0.46 -1.05
N ALA A 37 8.07 0.79 -1.42
CA ALA A 37 7.79 1.88 -2.34
C ALA A 37 8.22 3.25 -1.78
N ALA A 38 7.99 3.50 -0.47
CA ALA A 38 8.48 4.70 0.19
C ALA A 38 10.02 4.79 0.13
N LEU A 39 10.73 3.70 0.39
CA LEU A 39 12.19 3.65 0.28
C LEU A 39 12.70 3.99 -1.13
N ILE A 40 12.02 3.47 -2.17
CA ILE A 40 12.33 3.82 -3.56
C ILE A 40 12.11 5.32 -3.77
N GLY A 41 10.99 5.87 -3.31
CA GLY A 41 10.68 7.30 -3.43
C GLY A 41 11.61 8.22 -2.64
N LEU A 42 12.31 7.72 -1.60
CA LEU A 42 13.36 8.48 -0.89
C LEU A 42 14.61 8.69 -1.72
N THR A 43 14.82 7.91 -2.77
CA THR A 43 16.01 7.97 -3.61
C THR A 43 15.72 8.94 -4.74
N PRO A 44 16.39 10.12 -4.82
CA PRO A 44 16.10 11.11 -5.86
C PRO A 44 16.73 10.71 -7.19
N LEU A 45 16.14 9.72 -7.86
CA LEU A 45 16.58 9.29 -9.18
C LEU A 45 15.57 9.82 -10.21
N PRO A 46 15.92 10.84 -11.03
CA PRO A 46 15.01 11.36 -12.01
C PRO A 46 14.66 10.27 -13.05
N PHE A 47 13.38 9.98 -13.18
CA PHE A 47 12.78 9.04 -14.16
C PHE A 47 13.05 7.53 -13.98
N VAL A 48 14.00 7.12 -13.14
CA VAL A 48 14.33 5.69 -12.93
C VAL A 48 13.34 5.02 -11.97
N ASP A 49 12.65 5.80 -11.13
CA ASP A 49 11.76 5.29 -10.07
C ASP A 49 10.52 4.58 -10.61
N PHE A 50 10.10 4.90 -11.83
CA PHE A 50 8.87 4.34 -12.40
C PHE A 50 8.99 2.83 -12.69
N ILE A 51 10.15 2.38 -13.16
CA ILE A 51 10.37 0.96 -13.50
C ILE A 51 10.38 0.09 -12.23
N PRO A 52 11.19 0.40 -11.18
CA PRO A 52 11.17 -0.33 -9.93
C PRO A 52 9.80 -0.36 -9.25
N LEU A 53 9.07 0.77 -9.23
CA LEU A 53 7.73 0.84 -8.66
C LEU A 53 6.73 -0.01 -9.43
N SER A 54 6.81 -0.04 -10.76
CA SER A 54 5.94 -0.87 -11.58
C SER A 54 6.18 -2.36 -11.33
N ILE A 55 7.44 -2.78 -11.24
CA ILE A 55 7.82 -4.17 -10.93
C ILE A 55 7.33 -4.53 -9.52
N LEU A 56 7.52 -3.62 -8.56
CA LEU A 56 7.08 -3.79 -7.18
C LEU A 56 5.56 -4.00 -7.11
N GLN A 57 4.77 -3.17 -7.78
CA GLN A 57 3.32 -3.26 -7.81
C GLN A 57 2.83 -4.55 -8.51
N VAL A 58 3.44 -4.94 -9.64
CA VAL A 58 3.14 -6.22 -10.30
C VAL A 58 3.40 -7.38 -9.35
N THR A 59 4.54 -7.38 -8.67
CA THR A 59 4.91 -8.43 -7.71
C THR A 59 3.93 -8.48 -6.53
N MET A 60 3.50 -7.33 -6.05
CA MET A 60 2.47 -7.22 -4.99
C MET A 60 1.15 -7.83 -5.45
N VAL A 61 0.64 -7.46 -6.62
CA VAL A 61 -0.62 -8.01 -7.16
C VAL A 61 -0.53 -9.53 -7.35
N LEU A 62 0.60 -10.04 -7.84
CA LEU A 62 0.84 -11.49 -7.95
C LEU A 62 0.84 -12.18 -6.59
N THR A 63 1.42 -11.53 -5.57
CA THR A 63 1.47 -12.06 -4.20
C THR A 63 0.07 -12.12 -3.59
N ILE A 64 -0.72 -11.04 -3.73
CA ILE A 64 -2.10 -10.99 -3.27
C ILE A 64 -2.95 -12.04 -3.99
N ALA A 65 -2.85 -12.14 -5.32
CA ALA A 65 -3.54 -13.16 -6.09
C ALA A 65 -3.30 -14.57 -5.54
N ARG A 66 -2.04 -14.89 -5.22
CA ARG A 66 -1.67 -16.21 -4.65
C ARG A 66 -2.26 -16.43 -3.26
N ILE A 67 -2.33 -15.41 -2.40
CA ILE A 67 -2.99 -15.50 -1.08
C ILE A 67 -4.48 -15.85 -1.26
N TYR A 68 -5.12 -15.28 -2.27
CA TYR A 68 -6.52 -15.56 -2.62
C TYR A 68 -6.70 -16.81 -3.49
N ASN A 69 -5.64 -17.60 -3.68
CA ASN A 69 -5.62 -18.84 -4.47
C ASN A 69 -5.87 -18.64 -5.96
N TYR A 70 -5.60 -17.44 -6.50
CA TYR A 70 -5.62 -17.17 -7.93
C TYR A 70 -4.21 -17.34 -8.52
N ARG A 71 -4.14 -17.98 -9.69
CA ARG A 71 -2.92 -18.10 -10.49
C ARG A 71 -3.03 -17.21 -11.71
N ILE A 72 -2.41 -16.04 -11.63
CA ILE A 72 -2.38 -15.09 -12.76
C ILE A 72 -0.94 -14.90 -13.25
N THR A 73 -0.82 -14.52 -14.53
CA THR A 73 0.47 -14.19 -15.14
C THR A 73 0.89 -12.75 -14.83
N PRO A 74 2.18 -12.40 -14.95
CA PRO A 74 2.64 -11.02 -14.85
C PRO A 74 1.95 -10.08 -15.86
N ALA A 75 1.62 -10.56 -17.05
CA ALA A 75 0.87 -9.81 -18.05
C ALA A 75 -0.53 -9.45 -17.52
N ARG A 76 -1.23 -10.40 -16.92
CA ARG A 76 -2.55 -10.17 -16.33
C ARG A 76 -2.48 -9.23 -15.12
N ALA A 77 -1.44 -9.35 -14.31
CA ALA A 77 -1.23 -8.41 -13.20
C ALA A 77 -1.04 -6.97 -13.68
N ARG A 78 -0.27 -6.75 -14.79
CA ARG A 78 -0.13 -5.41 -15.41
C ARG A 78 -1.45 -4.89 -15.96
N GLU A 79 -2.23 -5.74 -16.59
CA GLU A 79 -3.57 -5.38 -17.09
C GLU A 79 -4.49 -4.92 -15.96
N LEU A 80 -4.49 -5.63 -14.82
CA LEU A 80 -5.23 -5.22 -13.62
C LEU A 80 -4.76 -3.87 -13.09
N LEU A 81 -3.44 -3.63 -13.01
CA LEU A 81 -2.89 -2.33 -12.61
C LEU A 81 -3.39 -1.20 -13.49
N THR A 82 -3.43 -1.41 -14.81
CA THR A 82 -3.98 -0.44 -15.76
C THR A 82 -5.48 -0.23 -15.53
N THR A 83 -6.20 -1.32 -15.27
CA THR A 83 -7.65 -1.30 -15.02
C THR A 83 -8.00 -0.54 -13.74
N PHE A 84 -7.16 -0.63 -12.69
CA PHE A 84 -7.35 0.14 -11.46
C PHE A 84 -7.15 1.65 -11.66
N GLY A 85 -6.55 2.07 -12.77
CA GLY A 85 -6.42 3.49 -13.16
C GLY A 85 -5.52 4.31 -12.24
N LEU A 86 -4.76 3.65 -11.36
CA LEU A 86 -3.98 4.31 -10.31
C LEU A 86 -2.71 5.00 -10.83
N GLY A 87 -2.19 4.58 -11.99
CA GLY A 87 -0.98 5.18 -12.56
C GLY A 87 -1.07 6.69 -12.84
N PHE A 88 -2.26 7.20 -13.13
CA PHE A 88 -2.49 8.63 -13.36
C PHE A 88 -2.60 9.43 -12.05
N LEU A 89 -3.08 8.80 -10.98
CA LEU A 89 -3.32 9.48 -9.71
C LEU A 89 -2.02 9.92 -9.03
N GLY A 90 -0.94 9.19 -9.21
CA GLY A 90 0.36 9.51 -8.61
C GLY A 90 0.88 10.88 -9.03
N ARG A 91 0.76 11.25 -10.30
CA ARG A 91 1.17 12.58 -10.80
C ARG A 91 0.32 13.70 -10.21
N THR A 92 -0.99 13.50 -10.17
CA THR A 92 -1.94 14.47 -9.61
C THR A 92 -1.67 14.70 -8.13
N LEU A 93 -1.52 13.62 -7.37
CA LEU A 93 -1.18 13.69 -5.94
C LEU A 93 0.15 14.39 -5.69
N PHE A 94 1.19 14.03 -6.43
CA PHE A 94 2.49 14.69 -6.30
C PHE A 94 2.39 16.19 -6.56
N TYR A 95 1.66 16.58 -7.62
CA TYR A 95 1.45 17.99 -7.95
C TYR A 95 0.63 18.73 -6.88
N GLU A 96 -0.44 18.13 -6.36
CA GLU A 96 -1.23 18.73 -5.28
C GLU A 96 -0.41 18.90 -4.00
N LEU A 97 0.34 17.89 -3.60
CA LEU A 97 1.16 17.95 -2.40
C LEU A 97 2.38 18.87 -2.53
N SER A 98 2.91 19.06 -3.76
CA SER A 98 4.04 19.96 -4.01
C SER A 98 3.70 21.44 -3.81
N LYS A 99 2.40 21.78 -3.75
CA LYS A 99 1.95 23.13 -3.39
C LYS A 99 2.15 23.45 -1.90
N VAL A 100 2.39 22.45 -1.07
CA VAL A 100 2.71 22.62 0.35
C VAL A 100 4.14 23.15 0.46
N VAL A 101 4.26 24.44 0.74
CA VAL A 101 5.56 25.13 0.80
C VAL A 101 6.46 24.55 1.90
N GLY A 102 7.74 24.35 1.55
CA GLY A 102 8.78 23.98 2.51
C GLY A 102 8.98 22.48 2.75
N LEU A 103 8.32 21.61 1.99
CA LEU A 103 8.55 20.17 2.06
C LEU A 103 9.70 19.74 1.13
N PRO A 104 10.64 18.95 1.62
CA PRO A 104 11.62 18.30 0.77
C PRO A 104 10.94 17.36 -0.25
N GLY A 105 11.37 17.41 -1.50
CA GLY A 105 10.77 16.59 -2.57
C GLY A 105 10.81 15.08 -2.32
N TRP A 106 11.79 14.60 -1.56
CA TRP A 106 11.88 13.19 -1.16
C TRP A 106 10.77 12.76 -0.20
N ILE A 107 10.27 13.66 0.67
CA ILE A 107 9.11 13.38 1.52
C ILE A 107 7.87 13.15 0.66
N LEU A 108 7.66 14.03 -0.31
CA LEU A 108 6.53 13.93 -1.23
C LEU A 108 6.60 12.66 -2.07
N ALA A 109 7.77 12.37 -2.63
CA ALA A 109 7.98 11.18 -3.44
C ALA A 109 7.74 9.89 -2.63
N ALA A 110 8.28 9.80 -1.42
CA ALA A 110 8.08 8.66 -0.54
C ALA A 110 6.59 8.48 -0.15
N ALA A 111 5.92 9.57 0.26
CA ALA A 111 4.51 9.53 0.65
C ALA A 111 3.61 9.12 -0.52
N VAL A 112 3.83 9.69 -1.71
CA VAL A 112 3.06 9.35 -2.90
C VAL A 112 3.31 7.90 -3.34
N ALA A 113 4.57 7.45 -3.39
CA ALA A 113 4.91 6.09 -3.78
C ALA A 113 4.28 5.05 -2.84
N ALA A 114 4.36 5.26 -1.52
CA ALA A 114 3.74 4.40 -0.53
C ALA A 114 2.22 4.38 -0.67
N SER A 115 1.58 5.54 -0.71
CA SER A 115 0.11 5.67 -0.78
C SER A 115 -0.46 5.03 -2.04
N MET A 116 0.17 5.24 -3.18
CA MET A 116 -0.24 4.64 -4.45
C MET A 116 -0.09 3.11 -4.41
N THR A 117 0.98 2.62 -3.79
CA THR A 117 1.21 1.18 -3.68
C THR A 117 0.19 0.53 -2.74
N VAL A 118 -0.11 1.16 -1.60
CA VAL A 118 -1.15 0.70 -0.68
C VAL A 118 -2.53 0.70 -1.35
N ALA A 119 -2.90 1.79 -2.02
CA ALA A 119 -4.18 1.87 -2.74
C ALA A 119 -4.29 0.81 -3.85
N THR A 120 -3.20 0.53 -4.56
CA THR A 120 -3.13 -0.55 -5.56
C THR A 120 -3.34 -1.92 -4.92
N GLY A 121 -2.67 -2.17 -3.79
CA GLY A 121 -2.83 -3.42 -3.05
C GLY A 121 -4.25 -3.63 -2.56
N TYR A 122 -4.86 -2.57 -2.04
CA TYR A 122 -6.25 -2.59 -1.61
C TYR A 122 -7.21 -2.87 -2.77
N ALA A 123 -7.04 -2.19 -3.92
CA ALA A 123 -7.82 -2.46 -5.12
C ALA A 123 -7.69 -3.93 -5.59
N ALA A 124 -6.49 -4.51 -5.47
CA ALA A 124 -6.27 -5.91 -5.78
C ALA A 124 -6.99 -6.85 -4.81
N VAL A 125 -7.00 -6.54 -3.50
CA VAL A 125 -7.76 -7.31 -2.50
C VAL A 125 -9.25 -7.33 -2.85
N ILE A 126 -9.86 -6.16 -3.05
CA ILE A 126 -11.29 -6.05 -3.41
C ILE A 126 -11.60 -6.83 -4.69
N TRP A 127 -10.72 -6.71 -5.69
CA TRP A 127 -10.87 -7.44 -6.94
C TRP A 127 -10.85 -8.98 -6.77
N PHE A 128 -9.88 -9.50 -6.03
CA PHE A 128 -9.76 -10.96 -5.83
C PHE A 128 -10.79 -11.52 -4.86
N GLU A 129 -11.34 -10.70 -4.01
CA GLU A 129 -12.30 -11.10 -2.99
C GLU A 129 -13.74 -11.00 -3.48
N ARG A 130 -14.09 -9.90 -4.12
CA ARG A 130 -15.46 -9.58 -4.52
C ARG A 130 -15.67 -9.51 -6.04
N GLY A 131 -14.62 -9.48 -6.84
CA GLY A 131 -14.70 -9.22 -8.28
C GLY A 131 -15.04 -7.76 -8.62
N GLU A 132 -15.05 -6.87 -7.62
CA GLU A 132 -15.41 -5.47 -7.77
C GLU A 132 -14.21 -4.59 -8.06
N LYS A 133 -14.45 -3.46 -8.73
CA LYS A 133 -13.42 -2.44 -8.99
C LYS A 133 -13.63 -1.26 -8.05
N LEU A 134 -12.56 -0.81 -7.43
CA LEU A 134 -12.57 0.50 -6.79
C LEU A 134 -12.92 1.58 -7.82
N THR A 135 -13.83 2.45 -7.45
CA THR A 135 -14.10 3.64 -8.26
C THR A 135 -12.88 4.58 -8.22
N ARG A 136 -12.71 5.39 -9.27
CA ARG A 136 -11.64 6.40 -9.29
C ARG A 136 -11.70 7.34 -8.09
N GLN A 137 -12.91 7.72 -7.67
CA GLN A 137 -13.12 8.59 -6.50
C GLN A 137 -12.65 7.93 -5.20
N GLN A 138 -13.00 6.68 -4.96
CA GLN A 138 -12.55 5.93 -3.79
C GLN A 138 -11.02 5.76 -3.77
N ALA A 139 -10.44 5.38 -4.92
CA ALA A 139 -8.99 5.23 -5.05
C ALA A 139 -8.24 6.57 -4.82
N GLN A 140 -8.79 7.67 -5.33
CA GLN A 140 -8.24 9.01 -5.15
C GLN A 140 -8.37 9.47 -3.70
N ALA A 141 -9.51 9.29 -3.06
CA ALA A 141 -9.73 9.62 -1.65
C ALA A 141 -8.76 8.86 -0.76
N LEU A 142 -8.67 7.54 -0.93
CA LEU A 142 -7.74 6.68 -0.19
C LEU A 142 -6.29 7.13 -0.36
N SER A 143 -5.84 7.31 -1.60
CA SER A 143 -4.46 7.72 -1.89
C SER A 143 -4.15 9.11 -1.35
N LYS A 144 -5.08 10.06 -1.44
CA LYS A 144 -4.94 11.42 -0.92
C LYS A 144 -4.84 11.42 0.60
N THR A 145 -5.73 10.73 1.27
CA THR A 145 -5.71 10.63 2.74
C THR A 145 -4.41 10.02 3.23
N LEU A 146 -4.02 8.87 2.70
CA LEU A 146 -2.77 8.20 3.07
C LEU A 146 -1.54 9.08 2.81
N SER A 147 -1.49 9.74 1.66
CA SER A 147 -0.34 10.59 1.34
C SER A 147 -0.25 11.81 2.26
N THR A 148 -1.38 12.39 2.64
CA THR A 148 -1.43 13.51 3.60
C THR A 148 -0.92 13.07 4.97
N TYR A 149 -1.40 11.95 5.49
CA TYR A 149 -0.93 11.39 6.78
C TYR A 149 0.57 11.08 6.74
N LEU A 150 1.06 10.42 5.69
CA LEU A 150 2.48 10.11 5.56
C LEU A 150 3.34 11.36 5.47
N VAL A 151 2.89 12.39 4.75
CA VAL A 151 3.59 13.69 4.69
C VAL A 151 3.68 14.32 6.08
N GLU A 152 2.59 14.36 6.84
CA GLU A 152 2.59 14.92 8.19
C GLU A 152 3.52 14.17 9.14
N ILE A 153 3.48 12.85 9.10
CA ILE A 153 4.32 11.99 9.93
C ILE A 153 5.80 12.15 9.57
N LEU A 154 6.14 12.19 8.28
CA LEU A 154 7.51 12.35 7.82
C LEU A 154 8.03 13.79 8.07
N LYS A 155 7.16 14.81 8.00
CA LYS A 155 7.50 16.20 8.27
C LYS A 155 7.91 16.42 9.73
N LYS A 156 7.24 15.79 10.70
CA LYS A 156 7.52 15.93 12.14
C LYS A 156 8.96 15.56 12.52
N ARG A 157 9.66 14.80 11.68
CA ARG A 157 11.02 14.34 11.95
C ARG A 157 12.15 15.21 11.39
N GLY A 158 11.82 16.24 10.64
CA GLY A 158 12.82 17.13 10.05
C GLY A 158 13.54 16.56 8.83
N ARG A 159 14.80 16.97 8.60
CA ARG A 159 15.54 16.72 7.35
C ARG A 159 16.23 15.36 7.27
N ARG A 160 16.20 14.52 8.32
CA ARG A 160 16.86 13.21 8.32
C ARG A 160 15.99 12.18 7.62
N LYS A 161 16.59 11.46 6.67
CA LYS A 161 15.93 10.33 6.00
C LYS A 161 15.64 9.21 7.02
N PRO A 162 14.42 8.66 7.06
CA PRO A 162 14.06 7.57 7.98
C PRO A 162 14.72 6.25 7.57
N SER A 163 14.93 5.36 8.54
CA SER A 163 15.31 3.97 8.28
C SER A 163 14.13 3.17 7.72
N ARG A 164 14.40 1.93 7.27
CA ARG A 164 13.35 1.03 6.77
C ARG A 164 12.33 0.70 7.86
N GLU A 165 12.82 0.37 9.05
CA GLU A 165 11.99 0.03 10.21
C GLU A 165 11.09 1.20 10.61
N GLU A 166 11.65 2.39 10.63
CA GLU A 166 10.90 3.62 10.91
C GLU A 166 9.83 3.91 9.85
N LEU A 167 10.12 3.64 8.59
CA LEU A 167 9.12 3.78 7.52
C LEU A 167 8.01 2.75 7.63
N GLU A 168 8.34 1.51 7.97
CA GLU A 168 7.35 0.44 8.18
C GLU A 168 6.37 0.82 9.30
N GLU A 169 6.89 1.27 10.45
CA GLU A 169 6.08 1.78 11.56
C GLU A 169 5.21 2.96 11.13
N ARG A 170 5.75 3.88 10.32
CA ARG A 170 5.00 5.07 9.87
C ARG A 170 3.93 4.76 8.84
N VAL A 171 4.20 3.87 7.94
CA VAL A 171 3.19 3.38 6.99
C VAL A 171 2.09 2.66 7.75
N GLN A 172 2.44 1.82 8.72
CA GLN A 172 1.46 1.16 9.59
C GLN A 172 0.65 2.19 10.38
N GLN A 173 1.30 3.14 11.05
CA GLN A 173 0.64 4.20 11.80
C GLN A 173 -0.34 5.00 10.93
N ALA A 174 0.07 5.38 9.72
CA ALA A 174 -0.79 6.12 8.79
C ALA A 174 -2.04 5.32 8.39
N LEU A 175 -1.94 4.00 8.33
CA LEU A 175 -3.05 3.11 8.03
C LEU A 175 -3.97 2.93 9.25
N ASP A 176 -3.40 2.85 10.46
CA ASP A 176 -4.15 2.70 11.70
C ASP A 176 -4.93 3.99 12.03
N GLU A 177 -4.32 5.17 11.76
CA GLU A 177 -4.94 6.49 11.95
C GLU A 177 -5.89 6.90 10.82
N MET A 178 -6.01 6.08 9.77
CA MET A 178 -6.92 6.35 8.67
C MET A 178 -8.37 6.36 9.16
N PRO A 179 -9.19 7.35 8.71
CA PRO A 179 -10.61 7.41 9.07
C PRO A 179 -11.32 6.08 8.81
N GLU A 180 -12.16 5.66 9.74
CA GLU A 180 -12.91 4.40 9.70
C GLU A 180 -13.72 4.26 8.41
N GLU A 181 -14.25 5.37 7.88
CA GLU A 181 -15.01 5.42 6.61
C GLU A 181 -14.18 5.04 5.38
N LEU A 182 -12.85 5.18 5.46
CA LEU A 182 -11.91 4.79 4.41
C LEU A 182 -11.24 3.44 4.69
N LYS A 183 -11.37 2.95 5.93
CA LYS A 183 -11.03 1.57 6.27
C LYS A 183 -12.10 0.66 5.67
N PRO A 184 -11.73 -0.46 5.08
CA PRO A 184 -12.72 -1.46 4.68
C PRO A 184 -13.55 -1.86 5.90
N GLU A 185 -14.89 -1.88 5.76
CA GLU A 185 -15.85 -2.20 6.83
C GLU A 185 -15.49 -3.47 7.64
N GLU A 186 -14.67 -4.32 7.09
CA GLU A 186 -14.27 -5.60 7.66
C GLU A 186 -12.90 -5.61 8.35
N PHE A 187 -12.17 -4.48 8.36
CA PHE A 187 -11.04 -4.28 9.28
C PHE A 187 -11.54 -3.89 10.68
N GLN A 188 -12.75 -3.29 10.78
CA GLN A 188 -13.42 -2.96 12.03
C GLN A 188 -13.73 -4.21 12.85
N THR A 189 -14.16 -5.28 12.21
CA THR A 189 -14.50 -6.55 12.90
C THR A 189 -13.29 -7.35 13.40
N ALA A 190 -12.11 -7.14 12.81
CA ALA A 190 -10.89 -7.84 13.24
C ALA A 190 -10.28 -7.21 14.51
N GLU A 191 -10.45 -5.88 14.72
CA GLU A 191 -10.00 -5.20 15.95
C GLU A 191 -10.96 -5.42 17.12
N GLU A 192 -12.25 -5.57 16.87
CA GLU A 192 -13.23 -5.89 17.94
C GLU A 192 -13.09 -7.32 18.44
N GLY A 193 -12.71 -8.27 17.59
CA GLY A 193 -12.46 -9.66 18.02
C GLY A 193 -11.22 -9.84 18.90
N ASP A 194 -10.20 -8.98 18.73
CA ASP A 194 -8.96 -9.06 19.54
C ASP A 194 -9.07 -8.31 20.89
N LYS A 195 -10.09 -7.45 21.05
CA LYS A 195 -10.41 -6.77 22.32
C LYS A 195 -11.30 -7.58 23.26
N GLN A 196 -11.87 -8.71 22.79
CA GLN A 196 -12.76 -9.60 23.55
C GLN A 196 -12.12 -10.95 23.89
N ALA A 197 -10.88 -11.20 23.50
CA ALA A 197 -10.10 -12.38 23.82
C ALA A 197 -8.95 -12.03 24.78
#